data_9b257cdcf50ed8eb6a14c2d11adb5a05
#
_entry.id   9b257cdcf50ed8eb6a14c2d11adb5a05
#
_cell.length_a   1.000
_cell.length_b   1.000
_cell.length_c   1.000
_cell.angle_alpha   90.00
_cell.angle_beta   90.00
_cell.angle_gamma   90.00
#
_symmetry.space_group_name_H-M   'P 1'
#
loop_
_entity.id
_entity.type
_entity.pdbx_description
1 polymer ?
#
loop_
_entity_poly.entity_id
_entity_poly.type
_entity_poly.pdbx_seq_one_letter_code
_entity_poly.pdbx_strand_id
1 'polypeptide(L)'
;ITTAGTDKESICYELHMKALDLLAGRKIDHTFYPVVYGLTDEDDWHDEANWYKANPSLGQTIQIQRVRDAYQEALDNPAEENVFKQLRLNMWVSSLTRFIPEHIYNLGNQPIDMEALKGRDCYGGLDLSSTGDITAFVLMFPPRVPEEKYIMLPFFWIPEDTIPQRVRRASVPYDVWYQQGYLMATEGNVIHYGFIEKVIEELGKTYHILEIAFDRWGAVQMTQNLEGMGFTVVPFGQGFKDMSPPTKEFYKLLMEGRIIHGGNPVMAWMAGNVVVDTDPAGNIKPTKAKSPEK
;
A
#
# COMPACT_ATOMS: atom_id res chain seq x y z
N ILE A 1 26.94 -10.66 -9.40
CA ILE A 1 26.15 -11.39 -8.41
C ILE A 1 25.60 -10.34 -7.44
N THR A 2 24.30 -10.38 -7.21
CA THR A 2 23.60 -9.46 -6.32
C THR A 2 22.43 -10.17 -5.65
N THR A 3 21.89 -9.59 -4.59
CA THR A 3 20.65 -10.01 -3.90
C THR A 3 19.53 -9.03 -4.27
N ALA A 4 18.29 -9.48 -4.22
CA ALA A 4 17.12 -8.62 -4.39
C ALA A 4 17.17 -7.41 -3.43
N GLY A 5 16.60 -6.31 -3.86
CA GLY A 5 16.59 -5.04 -3.13
C GLY A 5 15.18 -4.61 -2.76
N THR A 6 15.09 -3.35 -2.34
CA THR A 6 13.82 -2.66 -2.03
C THR A 6 13.49 -1.58 -3.05
N ASP A 7 14.49 -1.10 -3.79
CA ASP A 7 14.35 -0.02 -4.77
C ASP A 7 14.17 -0.60 -6.18
N LYS A 8 12.92 -0.57 -6.65
CA LYS A 8 12.55 -1.00 -8.01
C LYS A 8 12.93 0.02 -9.11
N GLU A 9 13.48 1.18 -8.74
CA GLU A 9 14.02 2.17 -9.68
C GLU A 9 15.55 2.04 -9.85
N SER A 10 16.15 1.10 -9.13
CA SER A 10 17.59 0.88 -9.17
C SER A 10 18.04 0.17 -10.46
N ILE A 11 19.29 0.43 -10.87
CA ILE A 11 19.95 -0.32 -11.96
C ILE A 11 19.92 -1.83 -11.71
N CYS A 12 19.98 -2.24 -10.44
CA CYS A 12 19.91 -3.66 -10.05
C CYS A 12 18.56 -4.28 -10.44
N TYR A 13 17.47 -3.56 -10.22
CA TYR A 13 16.13 -4.02 -10.60
C TYR A 13 15.96 -4.03 -12.13
N GLU A 14 16.46 -3.02 -12.84
CA GLU A 14 16.45 -3.01 -14.30
C GLU A 14 17.16 -4.22 -14.89
N LEU A 15 18.35 -4.58 -14.34
CA LEU A 15 19.09 -5.77 -14.74
C LEU A 15 18.35 -7.06 -14.38
N HIS A 16 17.66 -7.10 -13.23
CA HIS A 16 16.82 -8.23 -12.84
C HIS A 16 15.68 -8.42 -13.84
N MET A 17 14.96 -7.36 -14.20
CA MET A 17 13.88 -7.43 -15.20
C MET A 17 14.42 -7.84 -16.58
N LYS A 18 15.57 -7.32 -16.99
CA LYS A 18 16.24 -7.79 -18.21
C LYS A 18 16.57 -9.29 -18.16
N ALA A 19 17.03 -9.77 -17.01
CA ALA A 19 17.32 -11.19 -16.80
C ALA A 19 16.06 -12.06 -16.95
N LEU A 20 14.94 -11.65 -16.34
CA LEU A 20 13.65 -12.35 -16.46
C LEU A 20 13.11 -12.34 -17.89
N ASP A 21 13.24 -11.22 -18.63
CA ASP A 21 12.85 -11.13 -20.03
C ASP A 21 13.62 -12.11 -20.93
N LEU A 22 14.94 -12.25 -20.69
CA LEU A 22 15.79 -13.18 -21.41
C LEU A 22 15.46 -14.64 -21.08
N LEU A 23 15.26 -14.97 -19.80
CA LEU A 23 14.87 -16.30 -19.34
C LEU A 23 13.49 -16.72 -19.89
N ALA A 24 12.58 -15.77 -20.02
CA ALA A 24 11.25 -15.99 -20.60
C ALA A 24 11.22 -15.96 -22.14
N GLY A 25 12.38 -15.73 -22.80
CA GLY A 25 12.46 -15.65 -24.26
C GLY A 25 11.83 -14.39 -24.89
N ARG A 26 11.46 -13.39 -24.08
CA ARG A 26 10.90 -12.12 -24.56
C ARG A 26 11.95 -11.18 -25.17
N LYS A 27 13.21 -11.39 -24.81
CA LYS A 27 14.39 -10.67 -25.37
C LYS A 27 15.49 -11.64 -25.73
N ILE A 28 16.42 -11.22 -26.60
CA ILE A 28 17.62 -11.95 -26.97
C ILE A 28 18.79 -11.03 -26.75
N ASP A 29 19.78 -11.48 -25.95
CA ASP A 29 21.07 -10.80 -25.76
C ASP A 29 22.14 -11.86 -25.51
N HIS A 30 23.00 -12.07 -26.53
CA HIS A 30 24.07 -13.07 -26.48
C HIS A 30 25.25 -12.66 -25.59
N THR A 31 25.27 -11.41 -25.13
CA THR A 31 26.35 -10.88 -24.26
C THR A 31 26.01 -10.95 -22.79
N PHE A 32 24.75 -11.31 -22.45
CA PHE A 32 24.25 -11.36 -21.07
C PHE A 32 23.71 -12.77 -20.75
N TYR A 33 24.36 -13.45 -19.81
CA TYR A 33 23.91 -14.78 -19.35
C TYR A 33 23.16 -14.67 -18.02
N PRO A 34 21.83 -14.71 -18.02
CA PRO A 34 21.02 -14.55 -16.82
C PRO A 34 20.92 -15.85 -16.04
N VAL A 35 21.12 -15.78 -14.73
CA VAL A 35 20.76 -16.82 -13.76
C VAL A 35 20.09 -16.14 -12.58
N VAL A 36 18.86 -16.54 -12.26
CA VAL A 36 18.09 -15.98 -11.15
C VAL A 36 17.62 -17.11 -10.25
N TYR A 37 18.01 -17.06 -8.98
CA TYR A 37 17.52 -17.92 -7.92
C TYR A 37 16.72 -17.07 -6.94
N GLY A 38 15.44 -17.29 -6.81
CA GLY A 38 14.56 -16.52 -5.94
C GLY A 38 13.14 -17.02 -6.04
N LEU A 39 12.30 -16.59 -5.09
CA LEU A 39 10.87 -16.75 -5.16
C LEU A 39 10.25 -15.57 -5.91
N THR A 40 9.10 -15.82 -6.51
CA THR A 40 8.21 -14.80 -7.10
C THR A 40 7.04 -14.49 -6.17
N ASP A 41 6.26 -13.47 -6.49
CA ASP A 41 5.04 -13.13 -5.74
C ASP A 41 3.94 -14.20 -5.84
N GLU A 42 4.06 -15.13 -6.81
CA GLU A 42 3.16 -16.29 -6.99
C GLU A 42 3.52 -17.49 -6.09
N ASP A 43 4.74 -17.50 -5.54
CA ASP A 43 5.23 -18.57 -4.69
C ASP A 43 4.79 -18.36 -3.24
N ASP A 44 4.24 -19.40 -2.61
CA ASP A 44 4.00 -19.39 -1.17
C ASP A 44 5.34 -19.44 -0.42
N TRP A 45 5.72 -18.33 0.20
CA TRP A 45 6.97 -18.21 0.96
C TRP A 45 6.95 -18.96 2.31
N HIS A 46 5.77 -19.38 2.75
CA HIS A 46 5.60 -20.22 3.94
C HIS A 46 5.92 -21.70 3.66
N ASP A 47 5.86 -22.12 2.39
CA ASP A 47 6.18 -23.48 2.01
C ASP A 47 7.70 -23.68 1.89
N GLU A 48 8.26 -24.49 2.80
CA GLU A 48 9.68 -24.82 2.84
C GLU A 48 10.19 -25.40 1.51
N ALA A 49 9.33 -26.10 0.75
CA ALA A 49 9.71 -26.65 -0.56
C ALA A 49 10.08 -25.54 -1.56
N ASN A 50 9.48 -24.36 -1.46
CA ASN A 50 9.81 -23.21 -2.30
C ASN A 50 11.17 -22.58 -1.95
N TRP A 51 11.66 -22.71 -0.72
CA TRP A 51 12.94 -22.11 -0.31
C TRP A 51 14.14 -22.61 -1.13
N TYR A 52 14.03 -23.81 -1.69
CA TYR A 52 15.06 -24.38 -2.59
C TYR A 52 15.19 -23.62 -3.91
N LYS A 53 14.14 -22.92 -4.37
CA LYS A 53 14.19 -22.07 -5.57
C LYS A 53 15.19 -20.91 -5.39
N ALA A 54 15.23 -20.35 -4.19
CA ALA A 54 16.16 -19.28 -3.85
C ALA A 54 17.55 -19.78 -3.39
N ASN A 55 17.60 -21.01 -2.84
CA ASN A 55 18.78 -21.59 -2.21
C ASN A 55 19.08 -22.96 -2.79
N PRO A 56 19.68 -23.07 -3.98
CA PRO A 56 19.92 -24.37 -4.64
C PRO A 56 20.85 -25.28 -3.85
N SER A 57 21.64 -24.74 -2.92
CA SER A 57 22.54 -25.50 -2.03
C SER A 57 21.95 -25.74 -0.62
N LEU A 58 20.65 -25.50 -0.42
CA LEU A 58 19.97 -25.73 0.85
C LEU A 58 20.01 -27.21 1.22
N GLY A 59 20.38 -27.51 2.46
CA GLY A 59 20.61 -28.87 2.96
C GLY A 59 22.01 -29.43 2.64
N GLN A 60 22.82 -28.73 1.84
CA GLN A 60 24.21 -29.11 1.55
C GLN A 60 25.19 -28.13 2.19
N THR A 61 25.34 -26.92 1.65
CA THR A 61 26.21 -25.88 2.19
C THR A 61 25.48 -24.92 3.11
N ILE A 62 24.18 -24.71 2.89
CA ILE A 62 23.31 -23.93 3.76
C ILE A 62 22.51 -24.90 4.64
N GLN A 63 22.72 -24.80 5.95
CA GLN A 63 21.95 -25.62 6.92
C GLN A 63 20.49 -25.19 6.94
N ILE A 64 19.57 -26.09 6.65
CA ILE A 64 18.14 -25.82 6.61
C ILE A 64 17.61 -25.28 7.93
N GLN A 65 18.17 -25.72 9.06
CA GLN A 65 17.74 -25.25 10.37
C GLN A 65 17.95 -23.74 10.55
N ARG A 66 19.03 -23.18 10.01
CA ARG A 66 19.26 -21.71 10.06
C ARG A 66 18.20 -20.92 9.27
N VAL A 67 17.67 -21.51 8.19
CA VAL A 67 16.60 -20.84 7.43
C VAL A 67 15.28 -20.97 8.16
N ARG A 68 15.02 -22.11 8.82
CA ARG A 68 13.84 -22.32 9.68
C ARG A 68 13.86 -21.37 10.88
N ASP A 69 15.01 -21.18 11.52
CA ASP A 69 15.13 -20.26 12.67
C ASP A 69 14.84 -18.83 12.24
N ALA A 70 15.39 -18.39 11.10
CA ALA A 70 15.11 -17.06 10.52
C ALA A 70 13.65 -16.92 10.09
N TYR A 71 13.01 -17.99 9.61
CA TYR A 71 11.60 -18.01 9.28
C TYR A 71 10.71 -17.83 10.52
N GLN A 72 11.03 -18.51 11.63
CA GLN A 72 10.31 -18.34 12.89
C GLN A 72 10.47 -16.91 13.42
N GLU A 73 11.66 -16.34 13.36
CA GLU A 73 11.90 -14.94 13.73
C GLU A 73 11.06 -13.97 12.88
N ALA A 74 10.93 -14.26 11.56
CA ALA A 74 10.10 -13.47 10.65
C ALA A 74 8.59 -13.60 10.94
N LEU A 75 8.12 -14.74 11.46
CA LEU A 75 6.73 -14.91 11.91
C LEU A 75 6.45 -14.20 13.23
N ASP A 76 7.42 -14.24 14.16
CA ASP A 76 7.27 -13.66 15.49
C ASP A 76 7.49 -12.13 15.48
N ASN A 77 8.31 -11.63 14.54
CA ASN A 77 8.66 -10.22 14.42
C ASN A 77 8.36 -9.70 12.99
N PRO A 78 7.27 -8.93 12.81
CA PRO A 78 6.88 -8.40 11.50
C PRO A 78 7.95 -7.55 10.79
N ALA A 79 8.87 -6.94 11.56
CA ALA A 79 9.97 -6.19 10.98
C ALA A 79 10.97 -7.10 10.23
N GLU A 80 11.06 -8.37 10.61
CA GLU A 80 11.97 -9.36 10.02
C GLU A 80 11.37 -10.08 8.80
N GLU A 81 10.06 -10.00 8.57
CA GLU A 81 9.40 -10.66 7.42
C GLU A 81 10.03 -10.28 6.08
N ASN A 82 10.14 -8.98 5.82
CA ASN A 82 10.74 -8.51 4.56
C ASN A 82 12.25 -8.75 4.50
N VAL A 83 12.92 -8.73 5.64
CA VAL A 83 14.35 -9.10 5.74
C VAL A 83 14.54 -10.57 5.36
N PHE A 84 13.69 -11.48 5.87
CA PHE A 84 13.69 -12.89 5.51
C PHE A 84 13.41 -13.10 4.02
N LYS A 85 12.34 -12.49 3.50
CA LYS A 85 11.98 -12.55 2.07
C LYS A 85 13.12 -12.08 1.18
N GLN A 86 13.75 -10.96 1.50
CA GLN A 86 14.85 -10.42 0.72
C GLN A 86 16.11 -11.27 0.82
N LEU A 87 16.60 -11.53 2.03
CA LEU A 87 17.92 -12.09 2.25
C LEU A 87 17.98 -13.64 2.19
N ARG A 88 16.86 -14.31 2.44
CA ARG A 88 16.78 -15.78 2.41
C ARG A 88 16.09 -16.32 1.16
N LEU A 89 15.08 -15.58 0.66
CA LEU A 89 14.29 -16.04 -0.48
C LEU A 89 14.55 -15.22 -1.75
N ASN A 90 15.45 -14.23 -1.70
CA ASN A 90 15.84 -13.36 -2.81
C ASN A 90 14.63 -12.73 -3.53
N MET A 91 13.61 -12.36 -2.75
CA MET A 91 12.43 -11.66 -3.23
C MET A 91 12.65 -10.15 -3.21
N TRP A 92 12.18 -9.46 -4.23
CA TRP A 92 12.11 -8.01 -4.21
C TRP A 92 10.97 -7.57 -3.28
N VAL A 93 11.31 -6.84 -2.24
CA VAL A 93 10.34 -6.36 -1.23
C VAL A 93 10.18 -4.85 -1.33
N SER A 94 9.02 -4.34 -0.95
CA SER A 94 8.72 -2.90 -1.02
C SER A 94 9.42 -2.10 0.07
N SER A 95 9.73 -2.71 1.22
CA SER A 95 10.46 -2.09 2.34
C SER A 95 11.12 -3.17 3.19
N LEU A 96 12.24 -2.85 3.88
CA LEU A 96 12.85 -3.74 4.89
C LEU A 96 12.04 -3.77 6.19
N THR A 97 11.31 -2.71 6.48
CA THR A 97 10.46 -2.60 7.67
C THR A 97 9.04 -2.31 7.26
N ARG A 98 8.19 -3.34 7.26
CA ARG A 98 6.76 -3.19 7.02
C ARG A 98 6.09 -2.76 8.33
N PHE A 99 5.39 -1.62 8.34
CA PHE A 99 4.67 -1.16 9.52
C PHE A 99 3.43 -2.01 9.81
N ILE A 100 2.69 -2.41 8.76
CA ILE A 100 1.48 -3.23 8.89
C ILE A 100 1.78 -4.63 8.33
N PRO A 101 1.85 -5.68 9.16
CA PRO A 101 2.02 -7.05 8.70
C PRO A 101 0.86 -7.49 7.83
N GLU A 102 1.13 -8.25 6.79
CA GLU A 102 0.11 -8.70 5.83
C GLU A 102 -0.99 -9.52 6.48
N HIS A 103 -0.64 -10.45 7.36
CA HIS A 103 -1.62 -11.29 8.05
C HIS A 103 -2.55 -10.48 8.96
N ILE A 104 -2.06 -9.38 9.55
CA ILE A 104 -2.88 -8.45 10.35
C ILE A 104 -3.80 -7.64 9.44
N TYR A 105 -3.25 -7.09 8.33
CA TYR A 105 -4.06 -6.37 7.36
C TYR A 105 -5.21 -7.26 6.84
N ASN A 106 -4.93 -8.51 6.50
CA ASN A 106 -5.89 -9.44 5.94
C ASN A 106 -7.04 -9.82 6.88
N LEU A 107 -6.97 -9.55 8.18
CA LEU A 107 -8.12 -9.71 9.11
C LEU A 107 -9.32 -8.83 8.71
N GLY A 108 -9.07 -7.73 8.00
CA GLY A 108 -10.09 -6.81 7.50
C GLY A 108 -10.65 -7.15 6.11
N ASN A 109 -10.19 -8.23 5.44
CA ASN A 109 -10.66 -8.68 4.13
C ASN A 109 -12.04 -9.33 4.19
N GLN A 110 -13.04 -8.59 4.70
CA GLN A 110 -14.42 -9.03 4.77
C GLN A 110 -15.26 -8.23 3.78
N PRO A 111 -16.25 -8.83 3.11
CA PRO A 111 -17.16 -8.11 2.23
C PRO A 111 -17.85 -6.96 2.94
N ILE A 112 -17.96 -5.81 2.27
CA ILE A 112 -18.68 -4.64 2.77
C ILE A 112 -20.09 -4.65 2.19
N ASP A 113 -21.12 -4.59 3.05
CA ASP A 113 -22.48 -4.37 2.64
C ASP A 113 -22.73 -2.87 2.40
N MET A 114 -22.64 -2.48 1.11
CA MET A 114 -22.78 -1.08 0.68
C MET A 114 -24.18 -0.52 0.96
N GLU A 115 -25.21 -1.36 0.91
CA GLU A 115 -26.60 -0.93 1.20
C GLU A 115 -26.77 -0.58 2.68
N ALA A 116 -26.16 -1.34 3.57
CA ALA A 116 -26.19 -1.06 5.00
C ALA A 116 -25.46 0.22 5.41
N LEU A 117 -24.60 0.77 4.52
CA LEU A 117 -23.89 2.03 4.78
C LEU A 117 -24.68 3.28 4.38
N LYS A 118 -25.69 3.16 3.54
CA LYS A 118 -26.48 4.32 3.07
C LYS A 118 -27.07 5.12 4.23
N GLY A 119 -26.86 6.43 4.19
CA GLY A 119 -27.31 7.37 5.22
C GLY A 119 -26.58 7.27 6.56
N ARG A 120 -25.55 6.42 6.69
CA ARG A 120 -24.76 6.32 7.93
C ARG A 120 -23.80 7.51 8.06
N ASP A 121 -23.58 7.87 9.32
CA ASP A 121 -22.54 8.81 9.70
C ASP A 121 -21.16 8.24 9.38
N CYS A 122 -20.31 9.06 8.76
CA CYS A 122 -18.92 8.72 8.46
C CYS A 122 -18.03 9.97 8.49
N TYR A 123 -16.72 9.73 8.50
CA TYR A 123 -15.69 10.75 8.45
C TYR A 123 -14.84 10.53 7.20
N GLY A 124 -14.46 11.61 6.53
CA GLY A 124 -13.59 11.59 5.36
C GLY A 124 -12.14 11.90 5.71
N GLY A 125 -11.20 11.27 5.04
CA GLY A 125 -9.79 11.65 5.03
C GLY A 125 -9.33 11.86 3.60
N LEU A 126 -8.74 13.04 3.28
CA LEU A 126 -8.33 13.42 1.94
C LEU A 126 -6.83 13.72 1.91
N ASP A 127 -6.09 12.99 1.07
CA ASP A 127 -4.69 13.25 0.72
C ASP A 127 -4.59 13.52 -0.78
N LEU A 128 -4.16 14.73 -1.13
CA LEU A 128 -4.08 15.20 -2.51
C LEU A 128 -2.66 15.09 -3.05
N SER A 129 -2.57 14.56 -4.26
CA SER A 129 -1.36 14.61 -5.07
C SER A 129 -1.61 15.47 -6.32
N SER A 130 -0.57 16.11 -6.84
CA SER A 130 -0.67 16.86 -8.11
C SER A 130 -0.21 16.04 -9.32
N THR A 131 0.88 15.29 -9.20
CA THR A 131 1.55 14.66 -10.37
C THR A 131 2.13 13.28 -10.09
N GLY A 132 2.72 13.06 -8.93
CA GLY A 132 3.58 11.88 -8.69
C GLY A 132 2.95 10.75 -7.88
N ASP A 133 2.09 11.09 -6.95
CA ASP A 133 1.51 10.14 -6.01
C ASP A 133 0.07 9.76 -6.39
N ILE A 134 -0.51 8.79 -5.69
CA ILE A 134 -1.94 8.49 -5.76
C ILE A 134 -2.67 9.51 -4.89
N THR A 135 -3.72 10.14 -5.41
CA THR A 135 -4.67 10.89 -4.58
C THR A 135 -5.64 9.92 -3.93
N ALA A 136 -5.89 10.11 -2.65
CA ALA A 136 -6.75 9.23 -1.86
C ALA A 136 -7.83 9.99 -1.11
N PHE A 137 -9.05 9.47 -1.13
CA PHE A 137 -10.14 9.83 -0.25
C PHE A 137 -10.67 8.57 0.42
N VAL A 138 -10.73 8.56 1.75
CA VAL A 138 -11.18 7.40 2.50
C VAL A 138 -12.32 7.79 3.42
N LEU A 139 -13.44 7.07 3.34
CA LEU A 139 -14.53 7.19 4.30
C LEU A 139 -14.36 6.16 5.40
N MET A 140 -14.46 6.60 6.65
CA MET A 140 -14.44 5.76 7.84
C MET A 140 -15.81 5.81 8.52
N PHE A 141 -16.48 4.67 8.59
CA PHE A 141 -17.76 4.50 9.27
C PHE A 141 -17.50 3.94 10.67
N PRO A 142 -17.79 4.70 11.74
CA PRO A 142 -17.61 4.21 13.09
C PRO A 142 -18.68 3.15 13.44
N PRO A 143 -18.41 2.25 14.40
CA PRO A 143 -19.39 1.30 14.91
C PRO A 143 -20.53 2.03 15.61
N ARG A 144 -21.77 1.56 15.42
CA ARG A 144 -22.98 2.07 16.11
C ARG A 144 -23.18 1.44 17.48
N VAL A 145 -22.65 0.23 17.63
CA VAL A 145 -22.64 -0.54 18.87
C VAL A 145 -21.25 -1.13 19.09
N PRO A 146 -20.88 -1.47 20.35
CA PRO A 146 -19.51 -1.94 20.65
C PRO A 146 -19.06 -3.19 19.87
N GLU A 147 -20.00 -4.03 19.45
CA GLU A 147 -19.75 -5.28 18.74
C GLU A 147 -19.50 -5.06 17.25
N GLU A 148 -19.95 -3.95 16.68
CA GLU A 148 -19.67 -3.59 15.29
C GLU A 148 -18.19 -3.23 15.09
N LYS A 149 -17.72 -3.39 13.86
CA LYS A 149 -16.38 -2.98 13.44
C LYS A 149 -16.44 -1.64 12.70
N TYR A 150 -15.32 -0.95 12.66
CA TYR A 150 -15.12 0.16 11.74
C TYR A 150 -15.15 -0.35 10.30
N ILE A 151 -15.74 0.42 9.38
CA ILE A 151 -15.72 0.09 7.96
C ILE A 151 -14.98 1.20 7.24
N MET A 152 -14.00 0.82 6.43
CA MET A 152 -13.15 1.73 5.68
C MET A 152 -13.41 1.58 4.19
N LEU A 153 -13.83 2.65 3.52
CA LEU A 153 -14.18 2.67 2.11
C LEU A 153 -13.26 3.63 1.36
N PRO A 154 -12.26 3.11 0.62
CA PRO A 154 -11.26 3.93 -0.07
C PRO A 154 -11.66 4.27 -1.49
N PHE A 155 -11.22 5.45 -1.96
CA PHE A 155 -11.31 5.95 -3.32
C PHE A 155 -9.94 6.50 -3.72
N PHE A 156 -9.45 6.12 -4.90
CA PHE A 156 -8.12 6.46 -5.37
C PHE A 156 -8.15 7.04 -6.79
N TRP A 157 -7.27 8.02 -7.06
CA TRP A 157 -7.13 8.66 -8.37
C TRP A 157 -5.68 8.84 -8.77
N ILE A 158 -5.44 8.67 -10.09
CA ILE A 158 -4.19 9.04 -10.75
C ILE A 158 -4.49 9.74 -12.08
N PRO A 159 -3.53 10.49 -12.66
CA PRO A 159 -3.67 10.98 -14.01
C PRO A 159 -3.63 9.85 -15.03
N GLU A 160 -4.56 9.82 -15.99
CA GLU A 160 -4.73 8.73 -16.97
C GLU A 160 -3.47 8.49 -17.81
N ASP A 161 -2.85 9.56 -18.32
CA ASP A 161 -1.66 9.48 -19.17
C ASP A 161 -0.44 8.88 -18.44
N THR A 162 -0.44 8.85 -17.11
CA THR A 162 0.67 8.29 -16.32
C THR A 162 0.59 6.77 -16.15
N ILE A 163 -0.58 6.15 -16.39
CA ILE A 163 -0.80 4.71 -16.16
C ILE A 163 0.22 3.84 -16.91
N PRO A 164 0.44 4.00 -18.24
CA PRO A 164 1.38 3.14 -18.97
C PRO A 164 2.83 3.27 -18.49
N GLN A 165 3.22 4.46 -18.04
CA GLN A 165 4.57 4.70 -17.52
C GLN A 165 4.74 4.04 -16.15
N ARG A 166 3.73 4.17 -15.25
CA ARG A 166 3.75 3.57 -13.92
C ARG A 166 3.82 2.04 -13.97
N VAL A 167 3.00 1.40 -14.83
CA VAL A 167 3.04 -0.05 -15.05
C VAL A 167 4.43 -0.52 -15.49
N ARG A 168 5.06 0.20 -16.44
CA ARG A 168 6.40 -0.16 -16.94
C ARG A 168 7.49 0.05 -15.90
N ARG A 169 7.40 1.10 -15.08
CA ARG A 169 8.43 1.48 -14.13
C ARG A 169 8.41 0.62 -12.87
N ALA A 170 7.23 0.40 -12.30
CA ALA A 170 7.10 -0.18 -10.98
C ALA A 170 6.67 -1.66 -10.99
N SER A 171 6.29 -2.22 -12.14
CA SER A 171 5.65 -3.55 -12.25
C SER A 171 4.40 -3.69 -11.37
N VAL A 172 3.75 -2.56 -11.05
CA VAL A 172 2.50 -2.50 -10.29
C VAL A 172 1.33 -2.45 -11.27
N PRO A 173 0.26 -3.24 -11.09
CA PRO A 173 -0.80 -3.41 -12.08
C PRO A 173 -1.83 -2.26 -12.04
N TYR A 174 -1.37 -1.01 -12.21
CA TYR A 174 -2.25 0.16 -12.22
C TYR A 174 -3.34 0.10 -13.28
N ASP A 175 -3.03 -0.45 -14.45
CA ASP A 175 -3.97 -0.67 -15.57
C ASP A 175 -5.05 -1.69 -15.20
N VAL A 176 -4.70 -2.78 -14.52
CA VAL A 176 -5.64 -3.79 -14.03
C VAL A 176 -6.55 -3.17 -12.96
N TRP A 177 -6.01 -2.44 -12.00
CA TRP A 177 -6.79 -1.77 -10.97
C TRP A 177 -7.76 -0.74 -11.54
N TYR A 178 -7.32 0.01 -12.57
CA TYR A 178 -8.17 0.95 -13.29
C TYR A 178 -9.32 0.22 -14.00
N GLN A 179 -9.02 -0.85 -14.76
CA GLN A 179 -10.03 -1.64 -15.47
C GLN A 179 -11.04 -2.31 -14.52
N GLN A 180 -10.59 -2.71 -13.33
CA GLN A 180 -11.45 -3.32 -12.31
C GLN A 180 -12.22 -2.30 -11.45
N GLY A 181 -11.97 -1.00 -11.62
CA GLY A 181 -12.64 0.08 -10.89
C GLY A 181 -12.12 0.31 -9.46
N TYR A 182 -11.00 -0.28 -9.08
CA TYR A 182 -10.35 0.00 -7.79
C TYR A 182 -9.55 1.31 -7.78
N LEU A 183 -9.21 1.80 -8.95
CA LEU A 183 -8.48 3.04 -9.18
C LEU A 183 -9.22 3.85 -10.24
N MET A 184 -9.47 5.11 -9.98
CA MET A 184 -10.06 6.05 -10.93
C MET A 184 -8.97 6.85 -11.64
N ALA A 185 -9.25 7.31 -12.85
CA ALA A 185 -8.33 8.16 -13.58
C ALA A 185 -8.96 9.53 -13.87
N THR A 186 -8.13 10.57 -13.82
CA THR A 186 -8.49 11.90 -14.33
C THR A 186 -7.79 12.13 -15.67
N GLU A 187 -8.47 12.77 -16.62
CA GLU A 187 -7.93 13.04 -17.96
C GLU A 187 -6.61 13.84 -17.88
N GLY A 188 -5.62 13.48 -18.72
CA GLY A 188 -4.34 14.18 -18.86
C GLY A 188 -3.25 13.71 -17.88
N ASN A 189 -2.24 14.58 -17.69
CA ASN A 189 -1.00 14.30 -16.96
C ASN A 189 -1.02 14.74 -15.49
N VAL A 190 -2.06 15.44 -15.05
CA VAL A 190 -2.21 15.98 -13.69
C VAL A 190 -3.58 15.62 -13.13
N ILE A 191 -3.66 15.59 -11.81
CA ILE A 191 -4.95 15.36 -11.14
C ILE A 191 -5.84 16.61 -11.31
N HIS A 192 -7.03 16.40 -11.86
CA HIS A 192 -8.08 17.42 -11.91
C HIS A 192 -8.99 17.31 -10.68
N TYR A 193 -8.81 18.19 -9.72
CA TYR A 193 -9.52 18.16 -8.44
C TYR A 193 -11.04 18.25 -8.57
N GLY A 194 -11.56 18.90 -9.62
CA GLY A 194 -12.99 18.94 -9.89
C GLY A 194 -13.66 17.57 -10.06
N PHE A 195 -12.93 16.55 -10.56
CA PHE A 195 -13.43 15.16 -10.59
C PHE A 195 -13.57 14.58 -9.20
N ILE A 196 -12.60 14.87 -8.32
CA ILE A 196 -12.61 14.39 -6.94
C ILE A 196 -13.74 15.05 -6.15
N GLU A 197 -13.90 16.38 -6.30
CA GLU A 197 -14.96 17.17 -5.69
C GLU A 197 -16.33 16.60 -6.06
N LYS A 198 -16.55 16.30 -7.35
CA LYS A 198 -17.80 15.70 -7.83
C LYS A 198 -18.07 14.34 -7.21
N VAL A 199 -17.06 13.49 -7.08
CA VAL A 199 -17.24 12.17 -6.43
C VAL A 199 -17.57 12.35 -4.96
N ILE A 200 -16.90 13.25 -4.23
CA ILE A 200 -17.19 13.56 -2.84
C ILE A 200 -18.62 14.10 -2.69
N GLU A 201 -19.08 14.97 -3.60
CA GLU A 201 -20.47 15.46 -3.63
C GLU A 201 -21.48 14.31 -3.78
N GLU A 202 -21.25 13.37 -4.71
CA GLU A 202 -22.14 12.20 -4.88
C GLU A 202 -22.11 11.26 -3.67
N LEU A 203 -20.93 11.07 -3.05
CA LEU A 203 -20.82 10.31 -1.81
C LEU A 203 -21.59 10.98 -0.66
N GLY A 204 -21.58 12.31 -0.58
CA GLY A 204 -22.34 13.06 0.40
C GLY A 204 -23.86 12.96 0.24
N LYS A 205 -24.36 12.63 -0.98
CA LYS A 205 -25.78 12.31 -1.21
C LYS A 205 -26.15 10.91 -0.72
N THR A 206 -25.16 10.01 -0.66
CA THR A 206 -25.33 8.60 -0.28
C THR A 206 -25.09 8.37 1.21
N TYR A 207 -24.05 9.01 1.75
CA TYR A 207 -23.58 8.86 3.13
C TYR A 207 -23.63 10.19 3.86
N HIS A 208 -23.78 10.16 5.19
CA HIS A 208 -23.75 11.37 5.99
C HIS A 208 -22.32 11.66 6.44
N ILE A 209 -21.56 12.42 5.62
CA ILE A 209 -20.17 12.79 5.90
C ILE A 209 -20.17 13.93 6.90
N LEU A 210 -19.74 13.67 8.14
CA LEU A 210 -19.74 14.64 9.23
C LEU A 210 -18.60 15.65 9.08
N GLU A 211 -17.40 15.16 8.83
CA GLU A 211 -16.19 15.97 8.67
C GLU A 211 -15.26 15.34 7.63
N ILE A 212 -14.49 16.17 6.95
CA ILE A 212 -13.41 15.75 6.04
C ILE A 212 -12.09 16.31 6.56
N ALA A 213 -11.22 15.44 7.05
CA ALA A 213 -9.85 15.80 7.43
C ALA A 213 -8.96 15.89 6.18
N PHE A 214 -8.15 16.93 6.08
CA PHE A 214 -7.23 17.12 4.94
C PHE A 214 -5.93 17.78 5.36
N ASP A 215 -4.87 17.60 4.57
CA ASP A 215 -3.61 18.33 4.78
C ASP A 215 -3.79 19.82 4.45
N ARG A 216 -3.46 20.67 5.41
CA ARG A 216 -3.60 22.13 5.30
C ARG A 216 -2.73 22.79 4.22
N TRP A 217 -1.75 22.06 3.67
CA TRP A 217 -0.81 22.60 2.70
C TRP A 217 -1.21 22.25 1.27
N GLY A 218 -1.59 23.24 0.48
CA GLY A 218 -1.74 23.09 -0.98
C GLY A 218 -3.16 22.96 -1.54
N ALA A 219 -4.21 22.96 -0.73
CA ALA A 219 -5.58 22.68 -1.21
C ALA A 219 -6.62 23.78 -0.90
N VAL A 220 -6.23 25.05 -0.85
CA VAL A 220 -7.14 26.16 -0.46
C VAL A 220 -8.40 26.21 -1.33
N GLN A 221 -8.26 26.07 -2.65
CA GLN A 221 -9.40 26.11 -3.56
C GLN A 221 -10.35 24.94 -3.34
N MET A 222 -9.82 23.74 -3.20
CA MET A 222 -10.65 22.54 -2.97
C MET A 222 -11.39 22.61 -1.64
N THR A 223 -10.73 23.12 -0.58
CA THR A 223 -11.38 23.34 0.71
C THR A 223 -12.58 24.28 0.57
N GLN A 224 -12.40 25.42 -0.10
CA GLN A 224 -13.48 26.39 -0.33
C GLN A 224 -14.63 25.79 -1.16
N ASN A 225 -14.31 24.97 -2.16
CA ASN A 225 -15.32 24.29 -2.98
C ASN A 225 -16.12 23.29 -2.16
N LEU A 226 -15.46 22.45 -1.35
CA LEU A 226 -16.12 21.49 -0.49
C LEU A 226 -16.98 22.16 0.59
N GLU A 227 -16.48 23.24 1.20
CA GLU A 227 -17.27 24.05 2.14
C GLU A 227 -18.49 24.70 1.47
N GLY A 228 -18.31 25.19 0.22
CA GLY A 228 -19.39 25.70 -0.62
C GLY A 228 -20.46 24.67 -0.97
N MET A 229 -20.09 23.38 -1.00
CA MET A 229 -21.01 22.24 -1.17
C MET A 229 -21.69 21.81 0.16
N GLY A 230 -21.32 22.44 1.28
CA GLY A 230 -21.90 22.17 2.60
C GLY A 230 -21.14 21.15 3.45
N PHE A 231 -19.95 20.73 3.06
CA PHE A 231 -19.10 19.86 3.87
C PHE A 231 -18.34 20.62 4.94
N THR A 232 -18.15 20.00 6.11
CA THR A 232 -17.25 20.51 7.15
C THR A 232 -15.85 19.98 6.87
N VAL A 233 -14.91 20.87 6.55
CA VAL A 233 -13.52 20.52 6.24
C VAL A 233 -12.61 20.91 7.39
N VAL A 234 -11.84 19.95 7.91
CA VAL A 234 -10.99 20.12 9.09
C VAL A 234 -9.52 19.99 8.72
N PRO A 235 -8.69 21.02 8.94
CA PRO A 235 -7.27 20.95 8.67
C PRO A 235 -6.59 19.95 9.63
N PHE A 236 -5.79 19.04 9.08
CA PHE A 236 -5.07 18.03 9.83
C PHE A 236 -3.56 18.21 9.67
N GLY A 237 -2.83 18.22 10.79
CA GLY A 237 -1.38 18.42 10.79
C GLY A 237 -0.62 17.13 10.47
N GLN A 238 0.48 17.25 9.69
CA GLN A 238 1.33 16.12 9.31
C GLN A 238 2.53 15.88 10.26
N GLY A 239 2.58 16.60 11.40
CA GLY A 239 3.60 16.44 12.42
C GLY A 239 3.36 15.24 13.33
N PHE A 240 4.39 14.82 14.08
CA PHE A 240 4.26 13.72 15.06
C PHE A 240 3.15 13.95 16.07
N LYS A 241 2.92 15.19 16.49
CA LYS A 241 1.87 15.55 17.45
C LYS A 241 0.48 15.15 16.97
N ASP A 242 0.18 15.45 15.70
CA ASP A 242 -1.14 15.23 15.12
C ASP A 242 -1.28 13.80 14.56
N MET A 243 -0.21 13.25 13.95
CA MET A 243 -0.24 11.96 13.29
C MET A 243 -0.05 10.77 14.24
N SER A 244 0.70 10.92 15.35
CA SER A 244 1.06 9.74 16.17
C SER A 244 -0.15 9.12 16.88
N PRO A 245 -1.05 9.86 17.52
CA PRO A 245 -2.20 9.25 18.19
C PRO A 245 -3.09 8.44 17.24
N PRO A 246 -3.54 8.97 16.09
CA PRO A 246 -4.39 8.21 15.16
C PRO A 246 -3.64 7.07 14.49
N THR A 247 -2.33 7.20 14.22
CA THR A 247 -1.53 6.10 13.65
C THR A 247 -1.45 4.92 14.61
N LYS A 248 -1.21 5.17 15.89
CA LYS A 248 -1.18 4.13 16.94
C LYS A 248 -2.55 3.48 17.14
N GLU A 249 -3.63 4.29 17.18
CA GLU A 249 -4.99 3.74 17.34
C GLU A 249 -5.40 2.93 16.11
N PHE A 250 -5.11 3.40 14.90
CA PHE A 250 -5.36 2.65 13.66
C PHE A 250 -4.65 1.29 13.67
N TYR A 251 -3.37 1.26 14.04
CA TYR A 251 -2.60 0.02 14.15
C TYR A 251 -3.19 -0.94 15.18
N LYS A 252 -3.58 -0.43 16.36
CA LYS A 252 -4.25 -1.21 17.40
C LYS A 252 -5.56 -1.81 16.89
N LEU A 253 -6.42 -1.02 16.22
CA LEU A 253 -7.68 -1.50 15.66
C LEU A 253 -7.46 -2.58 14.57
N LEU A 254 -6.39 -2.47 13.78
CA LEU A 254 -6.00 -3.52 12.83
C LEU A 254 -5.60 -4.80 13.57
N MET A 255 -4.74 -4.71 14.58
CA MET A 255 -4.30 -5.84 15.40
C MET A 255 -5.47 -6.57 16.06
N GLU A 256 -6.48 -5.84 16.52
CA GLU A 256 -7.70 -6.36 17.13
C GLU A 256 -8.72 -6.89 16.08
N GLY A 257 -8.42 -6.78 14.77
CA GLY A 257 -9.34 -7.15 13.70
C GLY A 257 -10.65 -6.34 13.71
N ARG A 258 -10.60 -5.11 14.19
CA ARG A 258 -11.74 -4.20 14.37
C ARG A 258 -12.06 -3.35 13.14
N ILE A 259 -11.29 -3.47 12.05
CA ILE A 259 -11.49 -2.73 10.80
C ILE A 259 -11.85 -3.70 9.68
N ILE A 260 -12.89 -3.37 8.92
CA ILE A 260 -13.27 -4.02 7.66
C ILE A 260 -12.92 -3.05 6.52
N HIS A 261 -12.14 -3.50 5.53
CA HIS A 261 -11.72 -2.68 4.39
C HIS A 261 -11.99 -3.34 3.02
N GLY A 262 -12.69 -4.48 3.01
CA GLY A 262 -13.18 -5.11 1.78
C GLY A 262 -12.12 -5.67 0.85
N GLY A 263 -10.84 -5.72 1.27
CA GLY A 263 -9.75 -6.29 0.45
C GLY A 263 -9.42 -5.48 -0.81
N ASN A 264 -9.61 -4.13 -0.81
CA ASN A 264 -9.23 -3.30 -1.94
C ASN A 264 -7.73 -3.47 -2.27
N PRO A 265 -7.36 -3.91 -3.49
CA PRO A 265 -5.98 -4.26 -3.82
C PRO A 265 -5.03 -3.05 -3.86
N VAL A 266 -5.51 -1.86 -4.21
CA VAL A 266 -4.72 -0.62 -4.17
C VAL A 266 -4.35 -0.30 -2.73
N MET A 267 -5.32 -0.35 -1.81
CA MET A 267 -5.09 -0.10 -0.40
C MET A 267 -4.20 -1.18 0.25
N ALA A 268 -4.36 -2.45 -0.13
CA ALA A 268 -3.49 -3.54 0.33
C ALA A 268 -2.03 -3.32 -0.07
N TRP A 269 -1.81 -2.93 -1.33
CA TRP A 269 -0.48 -2.57 -1.82
C TRP A 269 0.09 -1.35 -1.07
N MET A 270 -0.71 -0.29 -0.87
CA MET A 270 -0.28 0.89 -0.11
C MET A 270 0.06 0.54 1.34
N ALA A 271 -0.76 -0.27 2.02
CA ALA A 271 -0.50 -0.74 3.38
C ALA A 271 0.82 -1.52 3.48
N GLY A 272 1.14 -2.33 2.45
CA GLY A 272 2.42 -3.04 2.33
C GLY A 272 3.63 -2.12 2.18
N ASN A 273 3.43 -0.89 1.69
CA ASN A 273 4.49 0.10 1.45
C ASN A 273 4.64 1.11 2.60
N VAL A 274 3.74 1.11 3.57
CA VAL A 274 3.80 2.09 4.68
C VAL A 274 5.03 1.83 5.54
N VAL A 275 5.83 2.88 5.69
CA VAL A 275 6.93 2.98 6.64
C VAL A 275 6.62 4.11 7.62
N VAL A 276 7.01 3.94 8.87
CA VAL A 276 6.85 4.98 9.89
C VAL A 276 8.20 5.54 10.33
N ASP A 277 8.23 6.84 10.60
CA ASP A 277 9.29 7.48 11.37
C ASP A 277 8.93 7.45 12.84
N THR A 278 9.95 7.32 13.69
CA THR A 278 9.81 7.38 15.17
C THR A 278 10.68 8.50 15.70
N ASP A 279 10.13 9.35 16.55
CA ASP A 279 10.89 10.37 17.26
C ASP A 279 11.48 9.80 18.58
N PRO A 280 12.42 10.51 19.24
CA PRO A 280 13.02 10.05 20.50
C PRO A 280 12.02 9.84 21.65
N ALA A 281 10.82 10.41 21.58
CA ALA A 281 9.75 10.23 22.56
C ALA A 281 8.84 9.01 22.25
N GLY A 282 9.14 8.26 21.17
CA GLY A 282 8.35 7.11 20.75
C GLY A 282 7.05 7.48 20.03
N ASN A 283 6.93 8.71 19.51
CA ASN A 283 5.84 9.06 18.59
C ASN A 283 6.16 8.53 17.21
N ILE A 284 5.14 8.05 16.52
CA ILE A 284 5.26 7.51 15.17
C ILE A 284 4.41 8.31 14.17
N LYS A 285 4.85 8.39 12.93
CA LYS A 285 4.05 8.89 11.81
C LYS A 285 4.43 8.18 10.51
N PRO A 286 3.49 7.94 9.58
CA PRO A 286 3.81 7.50 8.24
C PRO A 286 4.75 8.49 7.55
N THR A 287 5.72 7.97 6.78
CA THR A 287 6.69 8.79 6.05
C THR A 287 6.80 8.36 4.60
N LYS A 288 6.64 9.34 3.69
CA LYS A 288 6.85 9.12 2.25
C LYS A 288 8.34 9.03 1.88
N ALA A 289 9.22 9.62 2.68
CA ALA A 289 10.66 9.68 2.37
C ALA A 289 11.34 8.30 2.35
N LYS A 290 10.85 7.36 3.15
CA LYS A 290 11.39 6.01 3.28
C LYS A 290 10.52 4.96 2.57
N SER A 291 9.34 5.33 2.08
CA SER A 291 8.49 4.44 1.31
C SER A 291 9.04 4.27 -0.10
N PRO A 292 9.20 3.04 -0.60
CA PRO A 292 9.80 2.78 -1.91
C PRO A 292 8.94 3.29 -3.07
N GLU A 293 7.64 3.36 -2.89
CA GLU A 293 6.70 4.00 -3.81
C GLU A 293 5.72 4.89 -3.05
N LYS A 294 5.44 6.05 -3.63
CA LYS A 294 4.70 7.14 -3.01
C LYS A 294 3.32 7.28 -3.62
#